data_46dd0a5730dfb209a4e03734ea494858
#
_entry.id   46dd0a5730dfb209a4e03734ea494858
#
_cell.length_a   1.000
_cell.length_b   1.000
_cell.length_c   1.000
_cell.angle_alpha   90.00
_cell.angle_beta   90.00
_cell.angle_gamma   90.00
#
_symmetry.space_group_name_H-M   'P 1'
#
loop_
_entity.id
_entity.type
_entity.pdbx_description
1 polymer ?
#
loop_
_entity_poly.entity_id
_entity_poly.type
_entity_poly.pdbx_seq_one_letter_code
_entity_poly.pdbx_strand_id
1 'polypeptide(L)'
;LTQINSLMVGNLSPEEKAVVDKALIKTYKKKGFTINGKNKISKDFPKLKDFYQVLKTMKQKDLATNLEKFVKGSLATVFDKKTNIKLNNRLVVFDIKDLPESIRPIMMMIVANFVNSEVKSKPEKRILVIDEGWLLLDNQDSAKFISGLTRRARKYFLGVSIISQQANDFLNSN
;
A
#
# COMPACT_ATOMS: atom_id res chain seq x y z
N LEU A 1 1.31 -4.45 3.06
CA LEU A 1 0.15 -4.95 2.29
C LEU A 1 -1.14 -4.95 3.11
N THR A 2 -1.13 -5.34 4.38
CA THR A 2 -2.34 -5.32 5.24
C THR A 2 -2.98 -3.94 5.32
N GLN A 3 -2.19 -2.87 5.41
CA GLN A 3 -2.66 -1.48 5.46
C GLN A 3 -3.31 -1.01 4.15
N ILE A 4 -2.80 -1.45 3.00
CA ILE A 4 -3.42 -1.17 1.69
C ILE A 4 -4.75 -1.90 1.59
N ASN A 5 -4.81 -3.14 2.09
CA ASN A 5 -6.05 -3.91 2.10
C ASN A 5 -7.12 -3.26 2.98
N SER A 6 -6.77 -2.68 4.15
CA SER A 6 -7.75 -1.97 4.98
C SER A 6 -8.34 -0.74 4.27
N LEU A 7 -7.55 -0.03 3.47
CA LEU A 7 -8.07 1.07 2.65
C LEU A 7 -8.97 0.60 1.49
N MET A 8 -8.67 -0.59 0.91
CA MET A 8 -9.47 -1.15 -0.20
C MET A 8 -10.78 -1.77 0.25
N VAL A 9 -10.79 -2.39 1.42
CA VAL A 9 -11.91 -3.22 1.93
C VAL A 9 -12.73 -2.48 2.98
N GLY A 10 -12.18 -1.42 3.58
CA GLY A 10 -12.74 -0.69 4.71
C GLY A 10 -12.08 -1.09 6.04
N ASN A 11 -12.62 -0.57 7.13
CA ASN A 11 -12.09 -0.87 8.46
C ASN A 11 -12.26 -2.37 8.78
N LEU A 12 -11.14 -3.07 8.86
CA LEU A 12 -11.10 -4.50 9.18
C LEU A 12 -11.15 -4.74 10.69
N SER A 13 -11.99 -5.68 11.13
CA SER A 13 -11.95 -6.19 12.49
C SER A 13 -10.62 -6.92 12.79
N PRO A 14 -10.26 -7.17 14.05
CA PRO A 14 -9.08 -7.97 14.39
C PRO A 14 -9.10 -9.36 13.74
N GLU A 15 -10.26 -10.01 13.69
CA GLU A 15 -10.47 -11.31 13.05
C GLU A 15 -10.23 -11.24 11.55
N GLU A 16 -10.78 -10.22 10.89
CA GLU A 16 -10.58 -9.99 9.44
C GLU A 16 -9.12 -9.69 9.11
N LYS A 17 -8.43 -8.91 9.95
CA LYS A 17 -6.98 -8.68 9.82
C LYS A 17 -6.19 -9.99 9.88
N ALA A 18 -6.54 -10.90 10.79
CA ALA A 18 -5.91 -12.22 10.87
C ALA A 18 -6.20 -13.10 9.64
N VAL A 19 -7.43 -13.02 9.10
CA VAL A 19 -7.80 -13.72 7.86
C VAL A 19 -7.02 -13.16 6.67
N VAL A 20 -6.93 -11.85 6.54
CA VAL A 20 -6.14 -11.18 5.48
C VAL A 20 -4.68 -11.60 5.54
N ASP A 21 -4.07 -11.65 6.73
CA ASP A 21 -2.68 -12.08 6.90
C ASP A 21 -2.48 -13.54 6.45
N LYS A 22 -3.34 -14.45 6.89
CA LYS A 22 -3.33 -15.85 6.45
C LYS A 22 -3.49 -15.98 4.94
N ALA A 23 -4.39 -15.21 4.34
CA ALA A 23 -4.64 -15.22 2.89
C ALA A 23 -3.43 -14.68 2.12
N LEU A 24 -2.77 -13.62 2.60
CA LEU A 24 -1.53 -13.11 2.02
C LEU A 24 -0.42 -14.17 2.04
N ILE A 25 -0.16 -14.78 3.19
CA ILE A 25 0.84 -15.85 3.32
C ILE A 25 0.55 -16.98 2.32
N LYS A 26 -0.72 -17.41 2.22
CA LYS A 26 -1.14 -18.47 1.30
C LYS A 26 -0.96 -18.07 -0.16
N THR A 27 -1.21 -16.79 -0.50
CA THR A 27 -1.03 -16.25 -1.84
C THR A 27 0.44 -16.28 -2.26
N TYR A 28 1.34 -15.82 -1.39
CA TYR A 28 2.78 -15.87 -1.65
C TYR A 28 3.30 -17.30 -1.74
N LYS A 29 2.85 -18.21 -0.85
CA LYS A 29 3.21 -19.62 -0.91
C LYS A 29 2.82 -20.29 -2.23
N LYS A 30 1.63 -19.99 -2.78
CA LYS A 30 1.18 -20.50 -4.09
C LYS A 30 2.11 -20.08 -5.25
N LYS A 31 2.81 -18.95 -5.11
CA LYS A 31 3.80 -18.46 -6.09
C LYS A 31 5.24 -18.94 -5.78
N GLY A 32 5.41 -19.85 -4.82
CA GLY A 32 6.71 -20.43 -4.48
C GLY A 32 7.56 -19.61 -3.51
N PHE A 33 6.97 -18.59 -2.87
CA PHE A 33 7.66 -17.84 -1.82
C PHE A 33 7.54 -18.55 -0.48
N THR A 34 8.64 -18.59 0.29
CA THR A 34 8.68 -19.16 1.64
C THR A 34 8.91 -18.06 2.68
N ILE A 35 8.33 -18.23 3.88
CA ILE A 35 8.47 -17.27 4.98
C ILE A 35 9.92 -17.19 5.49
N ASN A 36 10.69 -18.27 5.34
CA ASN A 36 12.05 -18.42 5.90
C ASN A 36 13.18 -17.90 5.00
N GLY A 37 12.88 -17.04 4.03
CA GLY A 37 13.90 -16.33 3.24
C GLY A 37 14.70 -17.18 2.22
N LYS A 38 14.55 -18.52 2.21
CA LYS A 38 15.10 -19.37 1.14
C LYS A 38 14.13 -19.39 -0.05
N ASN A 39 13.89 -18.22 -0.62
CA ASN A 39 13.00 -18.10 -1.76
C ASN A 39 13.74 -18.62 -3.00
N LYS A 40 13.16 -19.60 -3.70
CA LYS A 40 13.41 -19.72 -5.12
C LYS A 40 13.03 -18.37 -5.71
N ILE A 41 13.95 -17.74 -6.45
CA ILE A 41 13.70 -16.44 -7.10
C ILE A 41 12.60 -16.68 -8.14
N SER A 42 11.37 -16.64 -7.68
CA SER A 42 10.22 -16.63 -8.57
C SER A 42 10.17 -15.23 -9.17
N LYS A 43 10.34 -15.13 -10.48
CA LYS A 43 10.17 -13.87 -11.22
C LYS A 43 8.71 -13.38 -11.27
N ASP A 44 7.77 -14.17 -10.78
CA ASP A 44 6.34 -13.88 -10.86
C ASP A 44 5.74 -13.60 -9.48
N PHE A 45 5.84 -12.34 -9.05
CA PHE A 45 5.21 -11.86 -7.83
C PHE A 45 3.68 -11.97 -7.92
N PRO A 46 2.99 -12.34 -6.81
CA PRO A 46 1.54 -12.40 -6.80
C PRO A 46 0.92 -11.03 -7.09
N LYS A 47 -0.16 -11.05 -7.86
CA LYS A 47 -1.00 -9.89 -8.14
C LYS A 47 -2.21 -9.85 -7.20
N LEU A 48 -2.93 -8.75 -7.21
CA LEU A 48 -4.16 -8.59 -6.43
C LEU A 48 -5.20 -9.68 -6.77
N LYS A 49 -5.28 -10.08 -8.04
CA LYS A 49 -6.13 -11.19 -8.52
C LYS A 49 -5.81 -12.52 -7.84
N ASP A 50 -4.52 -12.82 -7.60
CA ASP A 50 -4.12 -14.06 -6.93
C ASP A 50 -4.60 -14.06 -5.47
N PHE A 51 -4.50 -12.93 -4.78
CA PHE A 51 -5.02 -12.74 -3.43
C PHE A 51 -6.55 -12.88 -3.36
N TYR A 52 -7.27 -12.23 -4.28
CA TYR A 52 -8.72 -12.37 -4.42
C TYR A 52 -9.15 -13.85 -4.58
N GLN A 53 -8.46 -14.61 -5.43
CA GLN A 53 -8.76 -16.04 -5.62
C GLN A 53 -8.53 -16.85 -4.33
N VAL A 54 -7.50 -16.53 -3.57
CA VAL A 54 -7.24 -17.17 -2.27
C VAL A 54 -8.35 -16.87 -1.28
N LEU A 55 -8.82 -15.63 -1.17
CA LEU A 55 -9.97 -15.28 -0.31
C LEU A 55 -11.22 -16.08 -0.69
N LYS A 56 -11.51 -16.23 -1.99
CA LYS A 56 -12.63 -17.07 -2.46
C LYS A 56 -12.46 -18.52 -2.03
N THR A 57 -11.29 -19.12 -2.18
CA THR A 57 -11.02 -20.49 -1.75
C THR A 57 -11.12 -20.67 -0.23
N MET A 58 -10.87 -19.61 0.53
CA MET A 58 -11.05 -19.55 1.99
C MET A 58 -12.49 -19.25 2.40
N LYS A 59 -13.43 -19.14 1.43
CA LYS A 59 -14.85 -18.81 1.64
C LYS A 59 -15.10 -17.46 2.33
N GLN A 60 -14.17 -16.52 2.17
CA GLN A 60 -14.27 -15.16 2.72
C GLN A 60 -15.02 -14.27 1.72
N LYS A 61 -16.35 -14.43 1.66
CA LYS A 61 -17.20 -13.78 0.64
C LYS A 61 -17.15 -12.26 0.74
N ASP A 62 -17.31 -11.69 1.93
CA ASP A 62 -17.40 -10.26 2.12
C ASP A 62 -16.09 -9.55 1.73
N LEU A 63 -14.95 -10.07 2.21
CA LEU A 63 -13.63 -9.56 1.84
C LEU A 63 -13.37 -9.68 0.32
N ALA A 64 -13.79 -10.79 -0.30
CA ALA A 64 -13.65 -10.97 -1.73
C ALA A 64 -14.55 -10.00 -2.51
N THR A 65 -15.80 -9.80 -2.10
CA THR A 65 -16.74 -8.88 -2.75
C THR A 65 -16.20 -7.43 -2.73
N ASN A 66 -15.69 -6.98 -1.59
CA ASN A 66 -15.12 -5.64 -1.46
C ASN A 66 -13.90 -5.41 -2.37
N LEU A 67 -13.12 -6.46 -2.64
CA LEU A 67 -11.98 -6.40 -3.55
C LEU A 67 -12.36 -6.55 -5.03
N GLU A 68 -13.57 -6.98 -5.36
CA GLU A 68 -13.93 -7.32 -6.73
C GLU A 68 -13.78 -6.16 -7.71
N LYS A 69 -14.13 -4.94 -7.28
CA LYS A 69 -13.97 -3.72 -8.10
C LYS A 69 -12.53 -3.44 -8.52
N PHE A 70 -11.54 -3.85 -7.71
CA PHE A 70 -10.12 -3.67 -7.97
C PHE A 70 -9.50 -4.77 -8.83
N VAL A 71 -10.19 -5.91 -8.99
CA VAL A 71 -9.67 -7.10 -9.68
C VAL A 71 -10.41 -7.40 -10.98
N LYS A 72 -11.72 -7.11 -11.04
CA LYS A 72 -12.58 -7.40 -12.20
C LYS A 72 -13.36 -6.18 -12.68
N GLY A 73 -13.53 -5.16 -11.82
CA GLY A 73 -14.30 -3.96 -12.11
C GLY A 73 -13.47 -2.91 -12.86
N SER A 74 -13.99 -1.68 -12.89
CA SER A 74 -13.40 -0.53 -13.57
C SER A 74 -11.97 -0.21 -13.13
N LEU A 75 -11.59 -0.58 -11.90
CA LEU A 75 -10.29 -0.30 -11.32
C LEU A 75 -9.23 -1.40 -11.56
N ALA A 76 -9.62 -2.53 -12.14
CA ALA A 76 -8.70 -3.65 -12.39
C ALA A 76 -7.51 -3.25 -13.29
N THR A 77 -7.74 -2.34 -14.24
CA THR A 77 -6.69 -1.81 -15.13
C THR A 77 -5.63 -1.01 -14.40
N VAL A 78 -5.94 -0.46 -13.24
CA VAL A 78 -5.04 0.32 -12.40
C VAL A 78 -4.31 -0.58 -11.40
N PHE A 79 -5.06 -1.47 -10.70
CA PHE A 79 -4.54 -2.17 -9.52
C PHE A 79 -4.03 -3.60 -9.80
N ASP A 80 -4.53 -4.31 -10.83
CA ASP A 80 -4.11 -5.69 -11.10
C ASP A 80 -3.00 -5.76 -12.14
N LYS A 81 -1.96 -4.95 -11.98
CA LYS A 81 -0.77 -4.91 -12.85
C LYS A 81 0.51 -5.16 -12.07
N LYS A 82 1.56 -5.52 -12.80
CA LYS A 82 2.94 -5.54 -12.23
C LYS A 82 3.44 -4.10 -12.11
N THR A 83 4.17 -3.82 -11.04
CA THR A 83 4.84 -2.53 -10.86
C THR A 83 5.87 -2.33 -11.97
N ASN A 84 5.75 -1.21 -12.69
CA ASN A 84 6.64 -0.81 -13.78
C ASN A 84 7.41 0.49 -13.48
N ILE A 85 7.33 0.97 -12.24
CA ILE A 85 7.92 2.23 -11.79
C ILE A 85 9.35 1.98 -11.30
N LYS A 86 10.26 2.90 -11.66
CA LYS A 86 11.65 2.93 -11.20
C LYS A 86 11.99 4.33 -10.70
N LEU A 87 12.63 4.43 -9.53
CA LEU A 87 13.12 5.68 -8.96
C LEU A 87 14.56 5.98 -9.40
N ASN A 88 14.80 5.99 -10.71
CA ASN A 88 16.16 6.21 -11.27
C ASN A 88 16.47 7.69 -11.55
N ASN A 89 15.46 8.55 -11.51
CA ASN A 89 15.61 9.98 -11.80
C ASN A 89 15.80 10.78 -10.51
N ARG A 90 16.47 11.94 -10.62
CA ARG A 90 16.67 12.87 -9.50
C ARG A 90 15.37 13.47 -9.00
N LEU A 91 14.40 13.66 -9.88
CA LEU A 91 13.03 14.08 -9.58
C LEU A 91 12.06 13.08 -10.17
N VAL A 92 11.17 12.55 -9.33
CA VAL A 92 10.08 11.66 -9.73
C VAL A 92 8.79 12.23 -9.16
N VAL A 93 7.80 12.43 -10.00
CA VAL A 93 6.46 12.92 -9.63
C VAL A 93 5.45 11.83 -9.91
N PHE A 94 4.61 11.52 -8.93
CA PHE A 94 3.45 10.64 -9.06
C PHE A 94 2.21 11.50 -9.13
N ASP A 95 1.74 11.79 -10.33
CA ASP A 95 0.50 12.52 -10.51
C ASP A 95 -0.70 11.58 -10.37
N ILE A 96 -1.59 11.91 -9.43
CA ILE A 96 -2.81 11.15 -9.12
C ILE A 96 -4.07 11.99 -9.28
N LYS A 97 -3.96 13.18 -9.86
CA LYS A 97 -5.04 14.16 -9.97
C LYS A 97 -6.28 13.61 -10.70
N ASP A 98 -6.05 12.84 -11.78
CA ASP A 98 -7.13 12.30 -12.61
C ASP A 98 -7.81 11.06 -12.00
N LEU A 99 -7.32 10.57 -10.86
CA LEU A 99 -7.96 9.46 -10.16
C LEU A 99 -9.19 9.94 -9.39
N PRO A 100 -10.26 9.12 -9.34
CA PRO A 100 -11.43 9.39 -8.49
C PRO A 100 -10.99 9.60 -7.02
N GLU A 101 -11.65 10.54 -6.33
CA GLU A 101 -11.31 10.91 -4.94
C GLU A 101 -11.25 9.71 -3.99
N SER A 102 -12.20 8.78 -4.12
CA SER A 102 -12.27 7.58 -3.28
C SER A 102 -11.06 6.63 -3.44
N ILE A 103 -10.23 6.83 -4.48
CA ILE A 103 -9.09 5.97 -4.79
C ILE A 103 -7.75 6.66 -4.52
N ARG A 104 -7.75 8.00 -4.47
CA ARG A 104 -6.52 8.76 -4.21
C ARG A 104 -5.80 8.31 -2.94
N PRO A 105 -6.47 8.13 -1.75
CA PRO A 105 -5.80 7.66 -0.54
C PRO A 105 -5.13 6.29 -0.73
N ILE A 106 -5.80 5.37 -1.44
CA ILE A 106 -5.26 4.03 -1.72
C ILE A 106 -3.99 4.13 -2.57
N MET A 107 -4.04 4.94 -3.63
CA MET A 107 -2.89 5.11 -4.52
C MET A 107 -1.72 5.82 -3.81
N MET A 108 -2.01 6.87 -3.03
CA MET A 108 -0.99 7.54 -2.21
C MET A 108 -0.31 6.57 -1.26
N MET A 109 -1.08 5.68 -0.62
CA MET A 109 -0.54 4.67 0.28
C MET A 109 0.32 3.62 -0.46
N ILE A 110 -0.07 3.21 -1.67
CA ILE A 110 0.72 2.32 -2.52
C ILE A 110 2.06 2.98 -2.89
N VAL A 111 2.02 4.22 -3.35
CA VAL A 111 3.22 5.00 -3.69
C VAL A 111 4.12 5.20 -2.47
N ALA A 112 3.56 5.59 -1.33
CA ALA A 112 4.31 5.78 -0.09
C ALA A 112 4.98 4.48 0.39
N ASN A 113 4.29 3.34 0.29
CA ASN A 113 4.88 2.02 0.58
C ASN A 113 6.00 1.66 -0.41
N PHE A 114 5.82 1.93 -1.70
CA PHE A 114 6.83 1.70 -2.72
C PHE A 114 8.08 2.54 -2.43
N VAL A 115 7.93 3.86 -2.22
CA VAL A 115 9.05 4.76 -1.87
C VAL A 115 9.74 4.30 -0.59
N ASN A 116 8.99 3.94 0.47
CA ASN A 116 9.56 3.44 1.72
C ASN A 116 10.38 2.14 1.52
N SER A 117 9.95 1.25 0.63
CA SER A 117 10.70 0.03 0.27
C SER A 117 11.99 0.36 -0.46
N GLU A 118 11.94 1.25 -1.44
CA GLU A 118 13.11 1.69 -2.22
C GLU A 118 14.14 2.42 -1.36
N VAL A 119 13.68 3.30 -0.48
CA VAL A 119 14.55 4.06 0.44
C VAL A 119 15.27 3.12 1.41
N LYS A 120 14.60 2.06 1.88
CA LYS A 120 15.24 1.05 2.75
C LYS A 120 16.23 0.18 2.02
N SER A 121 15.98 -0.14 0.75
CA SER A 121 16.86 -0.98 -0.07
C SER A 121 18.14 -0.25 -0.48
N LYS A 122 18.02 1.08 -0.72
CA LYS A 122 19.11 1.97 -1.10
C LYS A 122 19.07 3.24 -0.26
N PRO A 123 19.73 3.29 0.90
CA PRO A 123 19.79 4.48 1.74
C PRO A 123 20.61 5.58 1.06
N GLU A 124 19.95 6.59 0.53
CA GLU A 124 20.53 7.76 -0.11
C GLU A 124 19.78 9.01 0.35
N LYS A 125 20.44 10.18 0.27
CA LYS A 125 19.78 11.46 0.61
C LYS A 125 18.62 11.72 -0.36
N ARG A 126 17.40 11.71 0.16
CA ARG A 126 16.15 11.92 -0.59
C ARG A 126 15.19 12.79 0.17
N ILE A 127 14.30 13.42 -0.54
CA ILE A 127 13.16 14.15 0.02
C ILE A 127 11.90 13.55 -0.60
N LEU A 128 10.97 13.13 0.25
CA LEU A 128 9.61 12.75 -0.12
C LEU A 128 8.69 13.91 0.21
N VAL A 129 8.05 14.47 -0.81
CA VAL A 129 7.01 15.49 -0.63
C VAL A 129 5.67 14.82 -0.89
N ILE A 130 4.74 14.96 0.04
CA ILE A 130 3.37 14.46 -0.06
C ILE A 130 2.45 15.67 -0.04
N ASP A 131 1.87 15.97 -1.17
CA ASP A 131 0.82 16.99 -1.28
C ASP A 131 -0.54 16.37 -0.94
N GLU A 132 -1.48 17.19 -0.46
CA GLU A 132 -2.79 16.74 0.05
C GLU A 132 -2.65 15.62 1.10
N GLY A 133 -1.68 15.76 2.00
CA GLY A 133 -1.30 14.73 2.98
C GLY A 133 -2.43 14.36 3.95
N TRP A 134 -3.43 15.21 4.12
CA TRP A 134 -4.63 14.95 4.92
C TRP A 134 -5.35 13.67 4.47
N LEU A 135 -5.36 13.36 3.16
CA LEU A 135 -5.94 12.12 2.62
C LEU A 135 -5.35 10.85 3.24
N LEU A 136 -4.09 10.90 3.69
CA LEU A 136 -3.44 9.79 4.39
C LEU A 136 -3.62 9.85 5.90
N LEU A 137 -3.92 11.02 6.45
CA LEU A 137 -4.10 11.21 7.89
C LEU A 137 -5.55 10.92 8.33
N ASP A 138 -6.50 11.00 7.44
CA ASP A 138 -7.92 10.74 7.70
C ASP A 138 -8.23 9.28 8.06
N ASN A 139 -7.41 8.33 7.62
CA ASN A 139 -7.54 6.91 7.97
C ASN A 139 -6.48 6.49 9.00
N GLN A 140 -6.90 5.85 10.09
CA GLN A 140 -6.01 5.47 11.21
C GLN A 140 -4.82 4.59 10.77
N ASP A 141 -5.02 3.63 9.86
CA ASP A 141 -3.95 2.72 9.41
C ASP A 141 -2.92 3.43 8.53
N SER A 142 -3.36 4.35 7.66
CA SER A 142 -2.44 5.17 6.85
C SER A 142 -1.74 6.24 7.69
N ALA A 143 -2.43 6.88 8.63
CA ALA A 143 -1.82 7.81 9.58
C ALA A 143 -0.71 7.14 10.41
N LYS A 144 -0.96 5.95 10.95
CA LYS A 144 0.07 5.15 11.65
C LYS A 144 1.26 4.79 10.75
N PHE A 145 0.99 4.48 9.47
CA PHE A 145 2.06 4.20 8.52
C PHE A 145 2.92 5.44 8.27
N ILE A 146 2.32 6.59 7.99
CA ILE A 146 3.02 7.87 7.73
C ILE A 146 3.81 8.30 8.97
N SER A 147 3.22 8.24 10.16
CA SER A 147 3.91 8.50 11.42
C SER A 147 5.13 7.58 11.60
N GLY A 148 4.96 6.28 11.34
CA GLY A 148 6.06 5.31 11.40
C GLY A 148 7.14 5.55 10.35
N LEU A 149 6.78 6.00 9.14
CA LEU A 149 7.72 6.37 8.08
C LEU A 149 8.52 7.59 8.50
N THR A 150 7.87 8.66 8.96
CA THR A 150 8.50 9.91 9.38
C THR A 150 9.48 9.71 10.53
N ARG A 151 9.09 8.94 11.57
CA ARG A 151 9.97 8.61 12.72
C ARG A 151 11.24 7.87 12.30
N ARG A 152 11.19 7.04 11.26
CA ARG A 152 12.32 6.24 10.77
C ARG A 152 13.07 6.88 9.61
N ALA A 153 12.54 7.95 9.03
CA ALA A 153 13.07 8.60 7.83
C ALA A 153 14.54 8.99 7.98
N ARG A 154 14.92 9.58 9.11
CA ARG A 154 16.31 9.97 9.41
C ARG A 154 17.30 8.82 9.28
N LYS A 155 16.91 7.60 9.69
CA LYS A 155 17.78 6.40 9.62
C LYS A 155 18.14 6.04 8.17
N TYR A 156 17.33 6.44 7.21
CA TYR A 156 17.49 6.14 5.79
C TYR A 156 17.81 7.38 4.96
N PHE A 157 18.26 8.47 5.61
CA PHE A 157 18.58 9.75 4.95
C PHE A 157 17.40 10.35 4.16
N LEU A 158 16.19 10.08 4.60
CA LEU A 158 14.96 10.58 3.98
C LEU A 158 14.45 11.80 4.72
N GLY A 159 14.31 12.94 4.04
CA GLY A 159 13.47 14.05 4.45
C GLY A 159 12.01 13.75 4.07
N VAL A 160 11.06 14.08 4.93
CA VAL A 160 9.63 13.96 4.63
C VAL A 160 8.97 15.32 4.82
N SER A 161 8.30 15.80 3.79
CA SER A 161 7.48 17.01 3.82
C SER A 161 6.03 16.61 3.49
N ILE A 162 5.10 16.98 4.36
CA ILE A 162 3.68 16.74 4.17
C ILE A 162 3.01 18.10 4.08
N ILE A 163 2.27 18.32 3.00
CA ILE A 163 1.56 19.57 2.72
C ILE A 163 0.07 19.31 2.91
N SER A 164 -0.58 20.19 3.65
CA SER A 164 -2.04 20.20 3.82
C SER A 164 -2.52 21.64 3.90
N GLN A 165 -3.78 21.85 3.57
CA GLN A 165 -4.40 23.17 3.55
C GLN A 165 -4.82 23.62 4.95
N GLN A 166 -5.00 22.69 5.90
CA GLN A 166 -5.47 22.98 7.25
C GLN A 166 -4.53 22.42 8.31
N ALA A 167 -4.15 23.23 9.30
CA ALA A 167 -3.32 22.79 10.43
C ALA A 167 -4.02 21.71 11.27
N ASN A 168 -5.35 21.74 11.34
CA ASN A 168 -6.15 20.74 12.09
C ASN A 168 -5.99 19.32 11.57
N ASP A 169 -5.63 19.11 10.30
CA ASP A 169 -5.38 17.79 9.72
C ASP A 169 -4.25 17.06 10.42
N PHE A 170 -3.27 17.81 10.95
CA PHE A 170 -2.14 17.25 11.72
C PHE A 170 -2.46 17.08 13.20
N LEU A 171 -3.38 17.89 13.75
CA LEU A 171 -3.70 17.89 15.19
C LEU A 171 -4.71 16.78 15.54
N ASN A 172 -5.60 16.42 14.62
CA ASN A 172 -6.68 15.44 14.83
C ASN A 172 -6.29 14.02 14.40
N SER A 173 -5.09 13.78 13.90
CA SER A 173 -4.58 12.47 13.53
C SER A 173 -4.11 11.69 14.79
N ASN A 174 -5.05 11.22 15.61
CA ASN A 174 -4.80 10.36 16.76
C ASN A 174 -4.93 8.87 16.41
#